data_c2adafc81a21310a10fcf2e428dddbaf
#
_entry.id   c2adafc81a21310a10fcf2e428dddbaf
#
_cell.length_a   1.000
_cell.length_b   1.000
_cell.length_c   1.000
_cell.angle_alpha   90.00
_cell.angle_beta   90.00
_cell.angle_gamma   90.00
#
_symmetry.space_group_name_H-M   'P 1'
#
loop_
_entity.id
_entity.type
_entity.pdbx_description
1 polymer ?
#
loop_
_entity_poly.entity_id
_entity_poly.type
_entity_poly.pdbx_seq_one_letter_code
_entity_poly.pdbx_strand_id
1 'polypeptide(L)'
;MLYKVSDLFDLTHTRAAELLEKCEYPHEVLPRIKPFILALGETLPISEFLHPSPTVWIARDAVVAPTACLGECIIIDHGAEVRHCAYIRGSALIGRDAVVGNSTELKNVILFDNVQVPHYNYVGDSVLGYRAHMGAGAVTSNVKGDRQPVVVHRGSERMETGLKKLGAMLGDYAEIGCGAVLNPGAVIGRGAQVYPLVSVRGTVPANCIHKGGSVVEKREGGTRRRGGYGTFLEPKKVPKKAVCDVKVNWIKTGSGPGHPRGREELESLGLE
;
A
#
# COMPACT_ATOMS: atom_id res chain seq x y z
N MET A 1 22.48 -8.78 10.01
CA MET A 1 22.49 -7.70 9.01
C MET A 1 21.06 -7.30 8.67
N LEU A 2 20.76 -6.00 8.64
CA LEU A 2 19.44 -5.47 8.30
C LEU A 2 19.10 -5.79 6.83
N TYR A 3 17.82 -5.93 6.51
CA TYR A 3 17.39 -6.21 5.15
C TYR A 3 17.58 -5.01 4.22
N LYS A 4 18.30 -5.23 3.12
CA LYS A 4 18.44 -4.29 2.00
C LYS A 4 17.24 -4.43 1.04
N VAL A 5 17.15 -3.51 0.09
CA VAL A 5 16.13 -3.57 -0.98
C VAL A 5 16.20 -4.92 -1.71
N SER A 6 17.40 -5.36 -2.10
CA SER A 6 17.63 -6.63 -2.81
C SER A 6 17.26 -7.88 -2.01
N ASP A 7 17.28 -7.81 -0.67
CA ASP A 7 16.91 -8.94 0.19
C ASP A 7 15.39 -9.12 0.24
N LEU A 8 14.62 -8.05 0.02
CA LEU A 8 13.17 -8.04 0.17
C LEU A 8 12.42 -8.11 -1.16
N PHE A 9 12.95 -7.49 -2.23
CA PHE A 9 12.17 -7.21 -3.41
C PHE A 9 12.81 -7.72 -4.71
N ASP A 10 11.99 -8.29 -5.56
CA ASP A 10 12.27 -8.48 -6.98
C ASP A 10 11.74 -7.24 -7.73
N LEU A 11 12.65 -6.36 -8.14
CA LEU A 11 12.30 -5.09 -8.74
C LEU A 11 11.71 -5.20 -10.15
N THR A 12 11.69 -6.39 -10.76
CA THR A 12 11.02 -6.61 -12.05
C THR A 12 9.49 -6.52 -11.94
N HIS A 13 8.94 -6.51 -10.73
CA HIS A 13 7.52 -6.47 -10.42
C HIS A 13 7.03 -5.12 -9.90
N THR A 14 7.64 -4.03 -10.34
CA THR A 14 7.19 -2.68 -9.96
C THR A 14 7.67 -1.62 -10.94
N ARG A 15 6.88 -0.59 -11.14
CA ARG A 15 7.32 0.63 -11.84
C ARG A 15 8.28 1.49 -11.01
N ALA A 16 8.45 1.19 -9.71
CA ALA A 16 9.35 1.92 -8.83
C ALA A 16 10.79 1.35 -8.83
N ALA A 17 11.14 0.45 -9.75
CA ALA A 17 12.46 -0.18 -9.80
C ALA A 17 13.59 0.85 -9.75
N GLU A 18 13.60 1.83 -10.65
CA GLU A 18 14.63 2.88 -10.72
C GLU A 18 14.77 3.68 -9.42
N LEU A 19 13.66 3.91 -8.72
CA LEU A 19 13.67 4.62 -7.44
C LEU A 19 14.29 3.75 -6.33
N LEU A 20 13.92 2.47 -6.28
CA LEU A 20 14.38 1.52 -5.27
C LEU A 20 15.85 1.12 -5.46
N GLU A 21 16.32 1.02 -6.71
CA GLU A 21 17.73 0.76 -7.03
C GLU A 21 18.69 1.83 -6.48
N LYS A 22 18.20 3.05 -6.31
CA LYS A 22 18.96 4.19 -5.73
C LYS A 22 18.94 4.18 -4.19
N CYS A 23 18.34 3.17 -3.56
CA CYS A 23 18.21 3.01 -2.12
C CYS A 23 18.95 1.76 -1.65
N GLU A 24 19.68 1.86 -0.57
CA GLU A 24 20.27 0.69 0.09
C GLU A 24 19.20 -0.01 0.95
N TYR A 25 18.45 0.76 1.72
CA TYR A 25 17.39 0.27 2.60
C TYR A 25 16.01 0.71 2.12
N PRO A 26 14.99 -0.15 2.26
CA PRO A 26 13.67 0.10 1.67
C PRO A 26 12.95 1.34 2.22
N HIS A 27 13.22 1.76 3.45
CA HIS A 27 12.59 2.95 4.04
C HIS A 27 13.08 4.28 3.44
N GLU A 28 14.25 4.29 2.81
CA GLU A 28 14.83 5.47 2.17
C GLU A 28 14.00 5.99 0.99
N VAL A 29 13.12 5.12 0.45
CA VAL A 29 12.23 5.48 -0.65
C VAL A 29 11.09 6.41 -0.22
N LEU A 30 10.65 6.35 1.05
CA LEU A 30 9.42 6.99 1.52
C LEU A 30 9.34 8.51 1.26
N PRO A 31 10.38 9.32 1.54
CA PRO A 31 10.34 10.74 1.24
C PRO A 31 10.41 11.05 -0.27
N ARG A 32 10.75 10.08 -1.09
CA ARG A 32 10.93 10.20 -2.54
C ARG A 32 9.71 9.73 -3.35
N ILE A 33 8.73 9.07 -2.73
CA ILE A 33 7.55 8.49 -3.41
C ILE A 33 6.77 9.58 -4.15
N LYS A 34 6.43 10.68 -3.48
CA LYS A 34 5.65 11.76 -4.10
C LYS A 34 6.31 12.36 -5.34
N PRO A 35 7.55 12.86 -5.30
CA PRO A 35 8.21 13.40 -6.48
C PRO A 35 8.42 12.35 -7.57
N PHE A 36 8.65 11.09 -7.22
CA PHE A 36 8.78 10.01 -8.18
C PHE A 36 7.46 9.75 -8.93
N ILE A 37 6.33 9.67 -8.23
CA ILE A 37 5.01 9.47 -8.85
C ILE A 37 4.71 10.59 -9.85
N LEU A 38 4.99 11.84 -9.49
CA LEU A 38 4.78 12.98 -10.40
C LEU A 38 5.64 12.86 -11.66
N ALA A 39 6.93 12.59 -11.50
CA ALA A 39 7.85 12.44 -12.63
C ALA A 39 7.48 11.23 -13.51
N LEU A 40 7.18 10.09 -12.92
CA LEU A 40 6.76 8.89 -13.63
C LEU A 40 5.43 9.12 -14.37
N GLY A 41 4.47 9.76 -13.72
CA GLY A 41 3.15 10.01 -14.29
C GLY A 41 3.21 10.78 -15.60
N GLU A 42 4.06 11.81 -15.69
CA GLU A 42 4.25 12.60 -16.92
C GLU A 42 4.81 11.77 -18.10
N THR A 43 5.41 10.62 -17.83
CA THR A 43 5.93 9.71 -18.87
C THR A 43 4.92 8.67 -19.32
N LEU A 44 3.79 8.52 -18.61
CA LEU A 44 2.80 7.49 -18.92
C LEU A 44 2.01 7.85 -20.19
N PRO A 45 1.86 6.90 -21.15
CA PRO A 45 1.21 7.19 -22.41
C PRO A 45 -0.31 7.40 -22.22
N ILE A 46 -0.82 8.47 -22.80
CA ILE A 46 -2.24 8.83 -22.73
C ILE A 46 -3.15 7.78 -23.40
N SER A 47 -2.60 6.96 -24.28
CA SER A 47 -3.29 5.82 -24.90
C SER A 47 -3.60 4.70 -23.89
N GLU A 48 -2.80 4.56 -22.84
CA GLU A 48 -2.93 3.50 -21.84
C GLU A 48 -3.47 4.01 -20.51
N PHE A 49 -3.24 5.29 -20.19
CA PHE A 49 -3.64 5.89 -18.92
C PHE A 49 -4.64 7.02 -19.10
N LEU A 50 -5.67 7.03 -18.25
CA LEU A 50 -6.54 8.17 -18.01
C LEU A 50 -5.82 9.12 -17.06
N HIS A 51 -5.99 10.42 -17.27
CA HIS A 51 -5.43 11.48 -16.43
C HIS A 51 -6.55 12.36 -15.87
N PRO A 52 -7.34 11.86 -14.91
CA PRO A 52 -8.55 12.53 -14.45
C PRO A 52 -8.28 13.78 -13.59
N SER A 53 -7.05 13.96 -13.09
CA SER A 53 -6.61 15.19 -12.42
C SER A 53 -5.10 15.39 -12.64
N PRO A 54 -4.56 16.60 -12.37
CA PRO A 54 -3.14 16.92 -12.64
C PRO A 54 -2.10 16.02 -12.00
N THR A 55 -2.48 15.18 -11.06
CA THR A 55 -1.54 14.32 -10.31
C THR A 55 -2.02 12.88 -10.15
N VAL A 56 -3.01 12.46 -10.98
CA VAL A 56 -3.57 11.10 -10.90
C VAL A 56 -3.59 10.45 -12.27
N TRP A 57 -3.02 9.27 -12.38
CA TRP A 57 -2.98 8.45 -13.58
C TRP A 57 -3.59 7.07 -13.29
N ILE A 58 -4.54 6.66 -14.12
CA ILE A 58 -5.28 5.41 -13.96
C ILE A 58 -5.21 4.63 -15.26
N ALA A 59 -4.67 3.43 -15.24
CA ALA A 59 -4.67 2.56 -16.42
C ALA A 59 -6.10 2.31 -16.90
N ARG A 60 -6.30 2.28 -18.24
CA ARG A 60 -7.64 2.17 -18.84
C ARG A 60 -8.35 0.87 -18.56
N ASP A 61 -7.63 -0.16 -18.21
CA ASP A 61 -8.12 -1.49 -17.81
C ASP A 61 -8.18 -1.71 -16.30
N ALA A 62 -7.76 -0.72 -15.51
CA ALA A 62 -7.94 -0.74 -14.06
C ALA A 62 -9.41 -0.50 -13.69
N VAL A 63 -9.86 -1.14 -12.62
CA VAL A 63 -11.24 -1.03 -12.12
C VAL A 63 -11.24 -0.20 -10.84
N VAL A 64 -11.87 0.97 -10.88
CA VAL A 64 -12.03 1.84 -9.71
C VAL A 64 -13.51 1.98 -9.38
N ALA A 65 -13.89 1.55 -8.19
CA ALA A 65 -15.28 1.65 -7.75
C ALA A 65 -15.71 3.12 -7.58
N PRO A 66 -16.93 3.49 -7.98
CA PRO A 66 -17.40 4.88 -7.94
C PRO A 66 -17.48 5.48 -6.53
N THR A 67 -17.46 4.65 -5.49
CA THR A 67 -17.43 5.08 -4.09
C THR A 67 -16.02 5.14 -3.50
N ALA A 68 -14.99 4.80 -4.28
CA ALA A 68 -13.62 5.00 -3.86
C ALA A 68 -13.28 6.49 -3.86
N CYS A 69 -12.50 6.92 -2.87
CA CYS A 69 -12.03 8.30 -2.78
C CYS A 69 -10.55 8.35 -3.12
N LEU A 70 -10.20 9.12 -4.14
CA LEU A 70 -8.83 9.32 -4.59
C LEU A 70 -8.37 10.74 -4.25
N GLY A 71 -7.23 10.87 -3.58
CA GLY A 71 -6.54 12.13 -3.32
C GLY A 71 -5.58 12.51 -4.45
N GLU A 72 -4.36 12.88 -4.11
CA GLU A 72 -3.36 13.41 -5.05
C GLU A 72 -2.14 12.50 -5.19
N CYS A 73 -1.39 12.64 -6.30
CA CYS A 73 -0.15 11.93 -6.55
C CYS A 73 -0.36 10.40 -6.52
N ILE A 74 -1.19 9.90 -7.44
CA ILE A 74 -1.59 8.49 -7.48
C ILE A 74 -1.35 7.94 -8.89
N ILE A 75 -0.73 6.76 -8.95
CA ILE A 75 -0.71 5.91 -10.15
C ILE A 75 -1.43 4.61 -9.81
N ILE A 76 -2.44 4.25 -10.61
CA ILE A 76 -3.13 2.96 -10.56
C ILE A 76 -2.80 2.24 -11.87
N ASP A 77 -2.02 1.16 -11.77
CA ASP A 77 -1.49 0.46 -12.93
C ASP A 77 -2.49 -0.56 -13.51
N HIS A 78 -2.11 -1.18 -14.61
CA HIS A 78 -2.92 -2.12 -15.40
C HIS A 78 -3.51 -3.25 -14.56
N GLY A 79 -4.77 -3.57 -14.80
CA GLY A 79 -5.48 -4.65 -14.13
C GLY A 79 -5.74 -4.45 -12.64
N ALA A 80 -5.25 -3.34 -12.04
CA ALA A 80 -5.47 -3.07 -10.62
C ALA A 80 -6.95 -2.84 -10.30
N GLU A 81 -7.37 -3.27 -9.11
CA GLU A 81 -8.74 -3.15 -8.63
C GLU A 81 -8.78 -2.30 -7.35
N VAL A 82 -9.50 -1.17 -7.40
CA VAL A 82 -9.81 -0.33 -6.24
C VAL A 82 -11.29 -0.45 -5.93
N ARG A 83 -11.61 -1.08 -4.82
CA ARG A 83 -12.97 -1.47 -4.44
C ARG A 83 -13.73 -0.37 -3.73
N HIS A 84 -15.01 -0.65 -3.48
CA HIS A 84 -15.93 0.26 -2.81
C HIS A 84 -15.38 0.79 -1.48
N CYS A 85 -15.56 2.11 -1.24
CA CYS A 85 -15.15 2.80 -0.02
C CYS A 85 -13.64 2.78 0.28
N ALA A 86 -12.80 2.37 -0.66
CA ALA A 86 -11.35 2.54 -0.50
C ALA A 86 -11.00 4.03 -0.46
N TYR A 87 -10.05 4.41 0.42
CA TYR A 87 -9.57 5.79 0.53
C TYR A 87 -8.07 5.85 0.24
N ILE A 88 -7.70 6.33 -0.93
CA ILE A 88 -6.31 6.52 -1.32
C ILE A 88 -5.97 8.00 -1.11
N ARG A 89 -5.33 8.29 0.04
CA ARG A 89 -5.05 9.68 0.46
C ARG A 89 -4.04 10.39 -0.41
N GLY A 90 -3.10 9.63 -0.99
CA GLY A 90 -2.12 10.17 -1.90
C GLY A 90 -0.71 9.65 -1.70
N SER A 91 0.17 10.01 -2.62
CA SER A 91 1.51 9.47 -2.78
C SER A 91 1.48 7.94 -2.84
N ALA A 92 0.60 7.39 -3.72
CA ALA A 92 0.37 5.95 -3.84
C ALA A 92 0.69 5.46 -5.26
N LEU A 93 1.63 4.53 -5.36
CA LEU A 93 1.86 3.74 -6.56
C LEU A 93 1.23 2.36 -6.33
N ILE A 94 0.21 2.04 -7.11
CA ILE A 94 -0.52 0.77 -7.06
C ILE A 94 -0.14 -0.04 -8.29
N GLY A 95 0.60 -1.13 -8.08
CA GLY A 95 1.15 -1.99 -9.13
C GLY A 95 0.09 -2.76 -9.91
N ARG A 96 0.53 -3.48 -10.94
CA ARG A 96 -0.33 -4.28 -11.82
C ARG A 96 -1.07 -5.36 -11.04
N ASP A 97 -2.34 -5.57 -11.39
CA ASP A 97 -3.19 -6.60 -10.79
C ASP A 97 -3.27 -6.51 -9.24
N ALA A 98 -2.89 -5.37 -8.66
CA ALA A 98 -3.01 -5.16 -7.22
C ALA A 98 -4.46 -4.91 -6.82
N VAL A 99 -4.83 -5.35 -5.62
CA VAL A 99 -6.19 -5.18 -5.08
C VAL A 99 -6.15 -4.29 -3.85
N VAL A 100 -6.79 -3.13 -3.95
CA VAL A 100 -7.09 -2.23 -2.84
C VAL A 100 -8.56 -2.40 -2.50
N GLY A 101 -8.84 -3.09 -1.42
CA GLY A 101 -10.19 -3.57 -1.14
C GLY A 101 -11.08 -2.61 -0.40
N ASN A 102 -12.23 -3.13 0.02
CA ASN A 102 -13.25 -2.35 0.70
C ASN A 102 -12.70 -1.68 1.96
N SER A 103 -12.96 -0.38 2.08
CA SER A 103 -12.61 0.44 3.25
C SER A 103 -11.11 0.36 3.62
N THR A 104 -10.25 0.11 2.65
CA THR A 104 -8.80 0.15 2.82
C THR A 104 -8.31 1.58 2.63
N GLU A 105 -7.48 2.05 3.56
CA GLU A 105 -6.84 3.36 3.46
C GLU A 105 -5.36 3.22 3.11
N LEU A 106 -4.92 3.96 2.07
CA LEU A 106 -3.52 4.06 1.65
C LEU A 106 -2.98 5.47 1.79
N LYS A 107 -1.74 5.60 2.26
CA LYS A 107 -1.04 6.88 2.37
C LYS A 107 0.47 6.71 2.28
N ASN A 108 1.10 7.33 1.28
CA ASN A 108 2.54 7.29 1.04
C ASN A 108 3.08 5.86 0.92
N VAL A 109 2.69 5.17 -0.15
CA VAL A 109 2.93 3.73 -0.32
C VAL A 109 3.39 3.37 -1.72
N ILE A 110 4.15 2.28 -1.82
CA ILE A 110 4.39 1.54 -3.05
C ILE A 110 3.84 0.13 -2.84
N LEU A 111 2.83 -0.23 -3.62
CA LEU A 111 2.35 -1.60 -3.76
C LEU A 111 2.90 -2.17 -5.06
N PHE A 112 3.67 -3.26 -4.98
CA PHE A 112 4.16 -3.98 -6.14
C PHE A 112 3.02 -4.72 -6.84
N ASP A 113 3.32 -5.35 -7.96
CA ASP A 113 2.35 -6.11 -8.73
C ASP A 113 1.73 -7.23 -7.89
N ASN A 114 0.44 -7.48 -8.10
CA ASN A 114 -0.33 -8.53 -7.42
C ASN A 114 -0.40 -8.41 -5.88
N VAL A 115 -0.07 -7.26 -5.31
CA VAL A 115 -0.28 -7.01 -3.88
C VAL A 115 -1.77 -7.00 -3.56
N GLN A 116 -2.14 -7.57 -2.42
CA GLN A 116 -3.52 -7.58 -1.96
C GLN A 116 -3.67 -6.98 -0.56
N VAL A 117 -4.45 -5.90 -0.48
CA VAL A 117 -4.89 -5.27 0.77
C VAL A 117 -6.42 -5.15 0.73
N PRO A 118 -7.14 -6.32 0.82
CA PRO A 118 -8.48 -6.44 0.30
C PRO A 118 -9.61 -5.95 1.22
N HIS A 119 -9.35 -5.78 2.53
CA HIS A 119 -10.45 -5.56 3.49
C HIS A 119 -10.01 -4.78 4.72
N TYR A 120 -10.53 -3.55 4.90
CA TYR A 120 -10.36 -2.75 6.12
C TYR A 120 -8.89 -2.61 6.56
N ASN A 121 -7.99 -2.47 5.62
CA ASN A 121 -6.58 -2.33 5.91
C ASN A 121 -6.22 -0.84 6.05
N TYR A 122 -5.26 -0.54 6.92
CA TYR A 122 -4.54 0.72 6.89
C TYR A 122 -3.09 0.46 6.47
N VAL A 123 -2.67 1.08 5.37
CA VAL A 123 -1.29 0.98 4.89
C VAL A 123 -0.72 2.40 4.74
N GLY A 124 0.14 2.77 5.66
CA GLY A 124 0.75 4.10 5.69
C GLY A 124 2.28 4.04 5.74
N ASP A 125 2.94 4.89 4.95
CA ASP A 125 4.40 5.03 4.89
C ASP A 125 5.09 3.65 4.78
N SER A 126 4.71 2.87 3.75
CA SER A 126 5.06 1.44 3.64
C SER A 126 5.38 1.04 2.20
N VAL A 127 6.15 -0.03 2.05
CA VAL A 127 6.40 -0.70 0.75
C VAL A 127 6.00 -2.16 0.88
N LEU A 128 5.13 -2.62 -0.02
CA LEU A 128 4.66 -4.00 -0.08
C LEU A 128 5.17 -4.64 -1.37
N GLY A 129 5.99 -5.67 -1.23
CA GLY A 129 6.61 -6.40 -2.33
C GLY A 129 5.63 -7.28 -3.12
N TYR A 130 6.13 -7.88 -4.18
CA TYR A 130 5.36 -8.69 -5.12
C TYR A 130 4.55 -9.77 -4.42
N ARG A 131 3.24 -9.82 -4.72
CA ARG A 131 2.29 -10.78 -4.10
C ARG A 131 2.24 -10.75 -2.57
N ALA A 132 2.64 -9.67 -1.93
CA ALA A 132 2.38 -9.52 -0.51
C ALA A 132 0.87 -9.38 -0.25
N HIS A 133 0.40 -10.00 0.81
CA HIS A 133 -1.01 -10.00 1.18
C HIS A 133 -1.21 -9.60 2.65
N MET A 134 -2.20 -8.75 2.90
CA MET A 134 -2.63 -8.38 4.24
C MET A 134 -4.06 -8.86 4.47
N GLY A 135 -4.26 -9.74 5.44
CA GLY A 135 -5.59 -10.20 5.85
C GLY A 135 -6.48 -9.06 6.37
N ALA A 136 -7.77 -9.33 6.49
CA ALA A 136 -8.76 -8.34 6.91
C ALA A 136 -8.38 -7.66 8.23
N GLY A 137 -8.47 -6.33 8.26
CA GLY A 137 -8.17 -5.54 9.45
C GLY A 137 -6.69 -5.49 9.86
N ALA A 138 -5.79 -6.10 9.10
CA ALA A 138 -4.35 -5.92 9.35
C ALA A 138 -3.91 -4.50 9.01
N VAL A 139 -3.03 -3.91 9.83
CA VAL A 139 -2.63 -2.52 9.71
C VAL A 139 -1.13 -2.31 9.87
N THR A 140 -0.59 -1.28 9.17
CA THR A 140 0.76 -0.78 9.40
C THR A 140 0.70 0.47 10.28
N SER A 141 1.00 0.34 11.57
CA SER A 141 1.16 1.50 12.43
C SER A 141 2.43 2.26 12.02
N ASN A 142 2.33 3.55 11.73
CA ASN A 142 3.44 4.31 11.15
C ASN A 142 4.01 5.42 12.06
N VAL A 143 3.47 5.59 13.26
CA VAL A 143 3.93 6.58 14.25
C VAL A 143 4.15 5.92 15.59
N LYS A 144 5.31 6.16 16.20
CA LYS A 144 5.58 5.70 17.58
C LYS A 144 4.81 6.54 18.60
N GLY A 145 4.41 5.92 19.71
CA GLY A 145 3.69 6.60 20.79
C GLY A 145 4.48 7.75 21.41
N ASP A 146 5.80 7.68 21.46
CA ASP A 146 6.71 8.73 21.95
C ASP A 146 7.02 9.80 20.88
N ARG A 147 6.51 9.66 19.65
CA ARG A 147 6.71 10.54 18.51
C ARG A 147 8.19 10.74 18.09
N GLN A 148 9.10 9.91 18.61
CA GLN A 148 10.50 9.93 18.19
C GLN A 148 10.67 9.27 16.81
N PRO A 149 11.78 9.53 16.11
CA PRO A 149 12.09 8.85 14.87
C PRO A 149 12.03 7.33 15.03
N VAL A 150 11.59 6.66 13.96
CA VAL A 150 11.47 5.20 13.96
C VAL A 150 12.85 4.57 13.82
N VAL A 151 13.08 3.52 14.58
CA VAL A 151 14.30 2.70 14.51
C VAL A 151 13.94 1.33 13.97
N VAL A 152 14.65 0.85 12.96
CA VAL A 152 14.51 -0.50 12.44
C VAL A 152 15.42 -1.43 13.23
N HIS A 153 14.89 -2.60 13.63
CA HIS A 153 15.61 -3.59 14.45
C HIS A 153 15.62 -4.97 13.78
N ARG A 154 16.77 -5.66 13.85
CA ARG A 154 16.90 -7.07 13.52
C ARG A 154 17.88 -7.75 14.48
N GLY A 155 17.34 -8.52 15.42
CA GLY A 155 18.15 -9.05 16.53
C GLY A 155 18.75 -7.91 17.35
N SER A 156 20.08 -7.93 17.53
CA SER A 156 20.82 -6.87 18.23
C SER A 156 21.14 -5.65 17.35
N GLU A 157 20.97 -5.77 16.04
CA GLU A 157 21.23 -4.65 15.12
C GLU A 157 20.09 -3.65 15.15
N ARG A 158 20.45 -2.36 15.10
CA ARG A 158 19.50 -1.27 15.05
C ARG A 158 19.98 -0.20 14.05
N MET A 159 19.02 0.44 13.38
CA MET A 159 19.29 1.54 12.48
C MET A 159 18.31 2.67 12.71
N GLU A 160 18.82 3.85 12.98
CA GLU A 160 18.04 5.07 13.08
C GLU A 160 17.68 5.56 11.68
N THR A 161 16.40 5.70 11.40
CA THR A 161 15.92 6.05 10.05
C THR A 161 15.83 7.56 9.83
N GLY A 162 15.83 8.35 10.90
CA GLY A 162 15.54 9.79 10.85
C GLY A 162 14.07 10.11 10.55
N LEU A 163 13.24 9.10 10.24
CA LEU A 163 11.85 9.27 9.85
C LEU A 163 10.92 9.23 11.06
N LYS A 164 10.08 10.25 11.23
CA LYS A 164 9.00 10.26 12.25
C LYS A 164 7.82 9.36 11.87
N LYS A 165 7.69 9.03 10.58
CA LYS A 165 6.64 8.15 10.05
C LYS A 165 7.28 7.07 9.20
N LEU A 166 7.10 5.83 9.61
CA LEU A 166 7.53 4.63 8.93
C LEU A 166 6.62 3.50 9.36
N GLY A 167 5.85 2.95 8.44
CA GLY A 167 4.98 1.81 8.66
C GLY A 167 5.76 0.51 8.63
N ALA A 168 5.56 -0.28 7.57
CA ALA A 168 6.21 -1.57 7.43
C ALA A 168 6.79 -1.79 6.02
N MET A 169 7.81 -2.63 5.94
CA MET A 169 8.39 -3.13 4.70
C MET A 169 8.08 -4.63 4.59
N LEU A 170 7.24 -5.01 3.64
CA LEU A 170 6.84 -6.39 3.41
C LEU A 170 7.57 -6.91 2.17
N GLY A 171 8.45 -7.88 2.36
CA GLY A 171 9.12 -8.56 1.26
C GLY A 171 8.13 -9.33 0.37
N ASP A 172 8.61 -9.74 -0.80
CA ASP A 172 7.79 -10.50 -1.75
C ASP A 172 7.17 -11.74 -1.09
N TYR A 173 5.92 -12.04 -1.45
CA TYR A 173 5.16 -13.17 -0.91
C TYR A 173 4.95 -13.17 0.62
N ALA A 174 5.09 -12.02 1.28
CA ALA A 174 4.77 -11.90 2.69
C ALA A 174 3.26 -12.04 2.93
N GLU A 175 2.89 -12.80 3.95
CA GLU A 175 1.49 -13.10 4.30
C GLU A 175 1.18 -12.59 5.72
N ILE A 176 0.30 -11.61 5.83
CA ILE A 176 -0.09 -11.02 7.12
C ILE A 176 -1.49 -11.47 7.50
N GLY A 177 -1.61 -12.13 8.64
CA GLY A 177 -2.89 -12.63 9.16
C GLY A 177 -3.87 -11.52 9.54
N CYS A 178 -5.16 -11.86 9.55
CA CYS A 178 -6.24 -10.92 9.89
C CYS A 178 -6.01 -10.24 11.25
N GLY A 179 -6.27 -8.94 11.34
CA GLY A 179 -6.16 -8.17 12.57
C GLY A 179 -4.73 -8.02 13.11
N ALA A 180 -3.72 -8.44 12.37
CA ALA A 180 -2.33 -8.25 12.81
C ALA A 180 -1.93 -6.77 12.75
N VAL A 181 -1.10 -6.34 13.70
CA VAL A 181 -0.58 -4.98 13.79
C VAL A 181 0.93 -5.00 13.53
N LEU A 182 1.34 -4.37 12.43
CA LEU A 182 2.76 -4.16 12.15
C LEU A 182 3.17 -2.81 12.76
N ASN A 183 3.96 -2.86 13.85
CA ASN A 183 4.40 -1.65 14.53
C ASN A 183 5.40 -0.84 13.69
N PRO A 184 5.58 0.46 13.96
CA PRO A 184 6.45 1.33 13.18
C PRO A 184 7.86 0.74 12.99
N GLY A 185 8.28 0.64 11.73
CA GLY A 185 9.58 0.06 11.36
C GLY A 185 9.60 -1.47 11.32
N ALA A 186 8.44 -2.14 11.32
CA ALA A 186 8.38 -3.58 11.12
C ALA A 186 8.88 -3.96 9.72
N VAL A 187 9.72 -5.00 9.64
CA VAL A 187 10.21 -5.55 8.38
C VAL A 187 9.87 -7.03 8.31
N ILE A 188 9.14 -7.41 7.28
CA ILE A 188 8.71 -8.79 7.05
C ILE A 188 9.50 -9.34 5.87
N GLY A 189 10.33 -10.34 6.13
CA GLY A 189 11.18 -10.97 5.12
C GLY A 189 10.39 -11.68 4.01
N ARG A 190 11.04 -11.95 2.89
CA ARG A 190 10.44 -12.67 1.75
C ARG A 190 9.77 -13.96 2.19
N GLY A 191 8.55 -14.19 1.73
CA GLY A 191 7.81 -15.40 2.02
C GLY A 191 7.50 -15.62 3.50
N ALA A 192 7.77 -14.65 4.39
CA ALA A 192 7.42 -14.79 5.79
C ALA A 192 5.91 -14.70 6.03
N GLN A 193 5.45 -15.25 7.13
CA GLN A 193 4.05 -15.28 7.51
C GLN A 193 3.85 -14.78 8.94
N VAL A 194 2.86 -13.94 9.14
CA VAL A 194 2.42 -13.46 10.45
C VAL A 194 1.05 -14.03 10.74
N TYR A 195 0.88 -14.64 11.92
CA TYR A 195 -0.42 -15.20 12.32
C TYR A 195 -1.44 -14.10 12.63
N PRO A 196 -2.74 -14.42 12.56
CA PRO A 196 -3.80 -13.49 12.93
C PRO A 196 -3.62 -12.92 14.34
N LEU A 197 -4.03 -11.64 14.51
CA LEU A 197 -4.02 -10.92 15.80
C LEU A 197 -2.64 -10.73 16.42
N VAL A 198 -1.58 -10.96 15.66
CA VAL A 198 -0.20 -10.78 16.17
C VAL A 198 0.23 -9.32 16.05
N SER A 199 0.83 -8.79 17.13
CA SER A 199 1.51 -7.50 17.13
C SER A 199 3.00 -7.72 16.84
N VAL A 200 3.46 -7.29 15.66
CA VAL A 200 4.86 -7.47 15.22
C VAL A 200 5.68 -6.24 15.58
N ARG A 201 6.83 -6.45 16.22
CA ARG A 201 7.86 -5.41 16.43
C ARG A 201 9.19 -5.89 15.85
N GLY A 202 9.90 -5.00 15.14
CA GLY A 202 11.17 -5.33 14.49
C GLY A 202 11.02 -6.23 13.27
N THR A 203 11.92 -7.17 13.07
CA THR A 203 12.05 -7.94 11.83
C THR A 203 11.61 -9.38 11.99
N VAL A 204 10.76 -9.85 11.09
CA VAL A 204 10.44 -11.28 10.90
C VAL A 204 11.34 -11.81 9.78
N PRO A 205 12.17 -12.84 10.03
CA PRO A 205 13.07 -13.37 9.01
C PRO A 205 12.33 -13.96 7.80
N ALA A 206 13.03 -13.99 6.65
CA ALA A 206 12.49 -14.60 5.42
C ALA A 206 12.12 -16.07 5.67
N ASN A 207 11.07 -16.54 5.01
CA ASN A 207 10.56 -17.92 5.12
C ASN A 207 10.25 -18.39 6.55
N CYS A 208 9.99 -17.45 7.46
CA CYS A 208 9.59 -17.74 8.84
C CYS A 208 8.10 -17.51 9.07
N ILE A 209 7.59 -18.11 10.16
CA ILE A 209 6.23 -17.88 10.65
C ILE A 209 6.31 -17.23 12.02
N HIS A 210 5.75 -16.04 12.17
CA HIS A 210 5.61 -15.35 13.45
C HIS A 210 4.25 -15.66 14.07
N LYS A 211 4.26 -16.36 15.22
CA LYS A 211 3.05 -16.84 15.92
C LYS A 211 2.69 -16.02 17.18
N GLY A 212 3.23 -14.81 17.32
CA GLY A 212 3.06 -13.96 18.49
C GLY A 212 4.20 -14.12 19.51
N GLY A 213 4.27 -15.24 20.22
CA GLY A 213 5.32 -15.49 21.19
C GLY A 213 6.58 -16.15 20.62
N SER A 214 6.55 -16.63 19.39
CA SER A 214 7.65 -17.35 18.75
C SER A 214 7.74 -17.10 17.26
N VAL A 215 8.95 -17.21 16.72
CA VAL A 215 9.23 -17.24 15.29
C VAL A 215 9.81 -18.60 14.94
N VAL A 216 9.25 -19.29 13.96
CA VAL A 216 9.68 -20.61 13.52
C VAL A 216 9.97 -20.60 12.03
N GLU A 217 10.98 -21.31 11.58
CA GLU A 217 11.26 -21.51 10.17
C GLU A 217 10.19 -22.37 9.50
N LYS A 218 9.86 -22.05 8.25
CA LYS A 218 9.01 -22.92 7.43
C LYS A 218 9.82 -24.18 7.09
N ARG A 219 9.22 -25.35 7.30
CA ARG A 219 9.87 -26.61 6.93
C ARG A 219 10.05 -26.68 5.42
N GLU A 220 11.26 -26.99 4.96
CA GLU A 220 11.51 -27.35 3.58
C GLU A 220 10.70 -28.62 3.22
N GLY A 221 10.06 -28.64 2.07
CA GLY A 221 9.29 -29.80 1.60
C GLY A 221 7.86 -29.91 2.11
N GLY A 222 7.37 -28.96 2.86
CA GLY A 222 5.94 -28.83 3.10
C GLY A 222 5.26 -28.48 1.79
N THR A 223 4.87 -29.52 1.00
CA THR A 223 3.89 -29.32 -0.07
C THR A 223 2.76 -28.47 0.51
N ARG A 224 2.47 -27.34 -0.11
CA ARG A 224 1.24 -26.59 0.17
C ARG A 224 0.11 -27.61 0.11
N ARG A 225 -0.31 -28.15 1.25
CA ARG A 225 -1.61 -28.83 1.29
C ARG A 225 -2.61 -27.74 0.87
N ARG A 226 -3.24 -27.96 -0.27
CA ARG A 226 -4.42 -27.22 -0.69
C ARG A 226 -5.48 -27.47 0.40
N GLY A 227 -5.52 -26.59 1.37
CA GLY A 227 -6.43 -26.74 2.50
C GLY A 227 -6.01 -25.90 3.67
N GLY A 228 -6.46 -24.68 3.74
CA GLY A 228 -6.31 -23.82 4.90
C GLY A 228 -5.94 -22.39 4.54
N TYR A 229 -6.94 -21.56 4.51
CA TYR A 229 -6.92 -20.09 4.38
C TYR A 229 -6.39 -19.54 3.05
N GLY A 230 -7.30 -19.29 2.16
CA GLY A 230 -7.11 -18.49 0.96
C GLY A 230 -6.52 -19.27 -0.20
N THR A 231 -7.35 -20.02 -0.90
CA THR A 231 -7.15 -20.21 -2.33
C THR A 231 -7.02 -18.81 -2.92
N PHE A 232 -5.83 -18.45 -3.38
CA PHE A 232 -5.74 -17.46 -4.44
C PHE A 232 -6.60 -18.01 -5.59
N LEU A 233 -7.84 -17.60 -5.62
CA LEU A 233 -8.64 -17.74 -6.81
C LEU A 233 -7.88 -16.95 -7.86
N GLU A 234 -7.44 -17.63 -8.93
CA GLU A 234 -7.09 -16.91 -10.14
C GLU A 234 -8.20 -15.88 -10.37
N PRO A 235 -7.86 -14.63 -10.67
CA PRO A 235 -8.87 -13.61 -10.84
C PRO A 235 -9.87 -14.13 -11.88
N LYS A 236 -11.05 -14.49 -11.43
CA LYS A 236 -12.17 -14.75 -12.35
C LYS A 236 -12.29 -13.45 -13.12
N LYS A 237 -11.99 -13.51 -14.43
CA LYS A 237 -12.23 -12.39 -15.33
C LYS A 237 -13.65 -11.95 -15.13
N VAL A 238 -13.84 -10.88 -14.39
CA VAL A 238 -15.12 -10.20 -14.27
C VAL A 238 -15.52 -9.82 -15.69
N PRO A 239 -16.73 -10.13 -16.16
CA PRO A 239 -17.13 -9.76 -17.51
C PRO A 239 -16.96 -8.25 -17.66
N LYS A 240 -16.31 -7.82 -18.76
CA LYS A 240 -16.19 -6.41 -19.13
C LYS A 240 -17.58 -5.81 -19.39
N LYS A 241 -18.30 -5.46 -18.34
CA LYS A 241 -19.52 -4.64 -18.41
C LYS A 241 -19.50 -3.66 -17.24
N ALA A 242 -19.44 -2.44 -17.64
CA ALA A 242 -19.57 -1.16 -16.95
C ALA A 242 -18.23 -0.39 -16.89
N VAL A 243 -17.86 0.21 -18.02
CA VAL A 243 -17.27 1.55 -17.96
C VAL A 243 -18.41 2.43 -17.47
N CYS A 244 -18.60 2.54 -16.17
CA CYS A 244 -19.40 3.60 -15.59
C CYS A 244 -18.60 4.90 -15.77
N ASP A 245 -19.26 5.94 -16.25
CA ASP A 245 -18.74 7.32 -16.19
C ASP A 245 -18.30 7.59 -14.76
N VAL A 246 -17.00 7.60 -14.54
CA VAL A 246 -16.41 7.75 -13.22
C VAL A 246 -16.53 9.21 -12.82
N LYS A 247 -17.63 9.58 -12.15
CA LYS A 247 -17.66 10.80 -11.35
C LYS A 247 -16.80 10.56 -10.11
N VAL A 248 -15.51 10.81 -10.23
CA VAL A 248 -14.59 10.74 -9.09
C VAL A 248 -14.89 11.92 -8.17
N ASN A 249 -15.29 11.66 -6.94
CA ASN A 249 -15.47 12.71 -5.94
C ASN A 249 -14.09 13.22 -5.48
N TRP A 250 -13.71 14.40 -5.96
CA TRP A 250 -12.45 15.04 -5.58
C TRP A 250 -12.59 15.79 -4.26
N ILE A 251 -11.73 15.50 -3.29
CA ILE A 251 -11.57 16.35 -2.12
C ILE A 251 -10.58 17.46 -2.52
N LYS A 252 -11.10 18.69 -2.72
CA LYS A 252 -10.24 19.87 -2.77
C LYS A 252 -9.66 20.08 -1.37
N THR A 253 -8.42 19.69 -1.15
CA THR A 253 -7.69 20.10 0.06
C THR A 253 -7.39 21.60 -0.08
N GLY A 254 -8.26 22.42 0.52
CA GLY A 254 -8.09 23.86 0.55
C GLY A 254 -6.91 24.26 1.42
N SER A 255 -5.82 24.67 0.79
CA SER A 255 -4.79 25.51 1.39
C SER A 255 -4.57 26.70 0.46
N GLY A 256 -5.43 27.69 0.60
CA GLY A 256 -5.27 29.03 0.02
C GLY A 256 -5.87 30.08 0.95
N PRO A 257 -5.29 31.29 1.05
CA PRO A 257 -5.68 32.27 2.06
C PRO A 257 -7.04 32.88 1.77
N GLY A 258 -7.84 32.95 2.81
CA GLY A 258 -9.05 33.68 3.06
C GLY A 258 -9.78 34.44 1.95
N HIS A 259 -11.00 33.95 1.64
CA HIS A 259 -12.07 34.83 1.20
C HIS A 259 -13.29 34.67 2.13
N PRO A 260 -13.92 35.77 2.56
CA PRO A 260 -15.09 35.72 3.44
C PRO A 260 -16.29 35.18 2.66
N ARG A 261 -16.97 34.19 3.23
CA ARG A 261 -18.22 33.64 2.70
C ARG A 261 -19.32 34.68 2.85
N GLY A 262 -19.89 35.10 1.76
CA GLY A 262 -21.13 35.87 1.74
C GLY A 262 -22.32 35.00 2.16
N ARG A 263 -23.22 35.59 2.93
CA ARG A 263 -24.40 34.97 3.54
C ARG A 263 -25.56 34.67 2.54
N GLU A 264 -25.35 34.88 1.25
CA GLU A 264 -26.44 34.89 0.25
C GLU A 264 -26.61 33.56 -0.54
N GLU A 265 -25.73 32.55 -0.35
CA GLU A 265 -25.83 31.28 -1.10
C GLU A 265 -26.61 30.16 -0.40
N LEU A 266 -27.08 30.33 0.83
CA LEU A 266 -27.80 29.30 1.57
C LEU A 266 -29.31 29.33 1.37
N GLU A 267 -29.89 30.45 0.91
CA GLU A 267 -31.33 30.55 0.65
C GLU A 267 -31.79 29.88 -0.66
N SER A 268 -30.89 29.55 -1.58
CA SER A 268 -31.24 28.91 -2.86
C SER A 268 -31.42 27.39 -2.80
N LEU A 269 -31.15 26.76 -1.66
CA LEU A 269 -31.19 25.29 -1.51
C LEU A 269 -32.34 24.77 -0.64
N GLY A 270 -33.25 25.64 -0.18
CA GLY A 270 -34.51 25.22 0.46
C GLY A 270 -34.36 24.31 1.70
N LEU A 271 -33.36 24.57 2.52
CA LEU A 271 -33.16 23.89 3.80
C LEU A 271 -33.38 24.91 4.94
N GLU A 272 -34.55 24.83 5.54
CA GLU A 272 -34.85 25.40 6.87
C GLU A 272 -34.34 24.48 7.99
#